data_1e3d837aa2bd5bd2c448fc021e826e82
#
_entry.id   1e3d837aa2bd5bd2c448fc021e826e82
#
_cell.length_a   1.000
_cell.length_b   1.000
_cell.length_c   1.000
_cell.angle_alpha   90.00
_cell.angle_beta   90.00
_cell.angle_gamma   90.00
#
_symmetry.space_group_name_H-M   'P 1'
#
loop_
_entity.id
_entity.type
_entity.pdbx_description
1 polymer ?
#
loop_
_entity_poly.entity_id
_entity_poly.type
_entity_poly.pdbx_seq_one_letter_code
_entity_poly.pdbx_strand_id
1 'polypeptide(L)'
;MEQDKKTPVTLFTGNDVSMNFLFYNKKETIQTKDYYFTTVNRTDSTVTMRLSADSASFIDFKYALHPNTYLVDFSIEAKGMADKLAASNNYVDIEWAQRARQIEKGYVYENRLSELTYKFMGNGTDYLSANKDDEKEVPERLDWIAFKNQFFSSVFIADTDFEKTKLVSKMEREGSGYIKDYSAEMSTSFDPTGKQPTQMFFYFGPNHYKTLTALDKGREEKWELNRLVYLGWPLIRWINKWFTINIFDWLSGWGLSMGIVLLLMTLIVKAVVFPATWKTYISSAKMRVLKPKIDEINKKYPKQEDAMKKQQEVMGMYSQYGVSPMGGCLPMLVQFPVLIALFMFVPSAIELRQQSFLWADDLSTYDAFINFPFNIPFLGSHLSLFCLLMTVVNILNSKFMMQQQDTGANPQMAAMKWMTYLMPIMMLFILNSYPSGLNYYYFISTLISVVTTLILRKTTNEEKLLAQLEARKKDPKKAKKTGFAARLEAMQKQQEQLLKERQNKK
;
A
#
# COMPACT_ATOMS: atom_id res chain seq x y z
N MET A 1 -15.75 -5.11 15.20
CA MET A 1 -15.82 -4.73 16.61
C MET A 1 -14.92 -3.53 16.85
N GLU A 2 -15.26 -2.65 17.79
CA GLU A 2 -14.39 -1.60 18.31
C GLU A 2 -13.13 -2.18 18.97
N GLN A 3 -12.19 -1.33 19.43
CA GLN A 3 -10.96 -1.78 20.09
C GLN A 3 -11.22 -2.63 21.36
N ASP A 4 -12.36 -2.43 22.02
CA ASP A 4 -12.79 -3.23 23.18
C ASP A 4 -13.16 -4.69 22.83
N LYS A 5 -13.20 -5.04 21.53
CA LYS A 5 -13.59 -6.35 20.97
C LYS A 5 -15.01 -6.81 21.33
N LYS A 6 -15.85 -5.92 21.85
CA LYS A 6 -17.20 -6.22 22.35
C LYS A 6 -18.28 -5.44 21.63
N THR A 7 -18.05 -4.14 21.38
CA THR A 7 -19.03 -3.28 20.72
C THR A 7 -18.89 -3.32 19.19
N PRO A 8 -19.99 -3.19 18.44
CA PRO A 8 -19.93 -3.00 16.99
C PRO A 8 -19.14 -1.74 16.63
N VAL A 9 -18.46 -1.77 15.46
CA VAL A 9 -17.78 -0.58 14.93
C VAL A 9 -18.79 0.50 14.62
N THR A 10 -18.54 1.70 15.12
CA THR A 10 -19.37 2.89 14.91
C THR A 10 -18.65 3.83 13.94
N LEU A 11 -19.12 3.93 12.71
CA LEU A 11 -18.52 4.81 11.70
C LEU A 11 -18.81 6.28 11.97
N PHE A 12 -20.03 6.57 12.43
CA PHE A 12 -20.49 7.92 12.79
C PHE A 12 -21.67 7.86 13.73
N THR A 13 -21.92 8.91 14.49
CA THR A 13 -23.10 9.09 15.35
C THR A 13 -23.59 10.53 15.26
N GLY A 14 -24.91 10.73 15.33
CA GLY A 14 -25.52 12.05 15.49
C GLY A 14 -24.90 13.12 14.59
N ASN A 15 -24.17 14.04 15.19
CA ASN A 15 -23.58 15.21 14.50
C ASN A 15 -22.28 14.93 13.74
N ASP A 16 -21.80 13.68 13.73
CA ASP A 16 -20.57 13.32 12.98
C ASP A 16 -20.80 13.30 11.46
N VAL A 17 -22.06 13.19 11.03
CA VAL A 17 -22.44 13.14 9.63
C VAL A 17 -23.57 14.12 9.32
N SER A 18 -23.50 14.75 8.17
CA SER A 18 -24.59 15.55 7.63
C SER A 18 -24.78 15.27 6.15
N MET A 19 -26.03 15.26 5.72
CA MET A 19 -26.39 15.16 4.31
C MET A 19 -27.55 16.12 4.01
N ASN A 20 -27.38 16.96 3.04
CA ASN A 20 -28.32 17.99 2.65
C ASN A 20 -28.54 17.92 1.14
N PHE A 21 -29.80 17.91 0.74
CA PHE A 21 -30.21 17.96 -0.66
C PHE A 21 -30.79 19.33 -0.94
N LEU A 22 -30.36 19.97 -2.03
CA LEU A 22 -30.79 21.30 -2.42
C LEU A 22 -31.66 21.21 -3.67
N PHE A 23 -32.90 21.61 -3.53
CA PHE A 23 -33.85 21.75 -4.63
C PHE A 23 -34.12 23.23 -4.88
N TYR A 24 -34.34 23.57 -6.12
CA TYR A 24 -34.52 24.97 -6.53
C TYR A 24 -35.97 25.20 -6.93
N ASN A 25 -36.59 26.19 -6.33
CA ASN A 25 -37.85 26.73 -6.82
C ASN A 25 -37.62 28.11 -7.47
N LYS A 26 -38.68 28.77 -7.92
CA LYS A 26 -38.58 30.09 -8.61
C LYS A 26 -38.12 31.23 -7.68
N LYS A 27 -38.15 31.05 -6.35
CA LYS A 27 -37.93 32.10 -5.38
C LYS A 27 -36.74 31.85 -4.47
N GLU A 28 -36.48 30.61 -4.11
CA GLU A 28 -35.52 30.22 -3.09
C GLU A 28 -34.93 28.83 -3.33
N THR A 29 -33.83 28.53 -2.65
CA THR A 29 -33.24 27.19 -2.56
C THR A 29 -33.84 26.47 -1.36
N ILE A 30 -34.46 25.34 -1.59
CA ILE A 30 -35.01 24.46 -0.55
C ILE A 30 -33.88 23.54 -0.06
N GLN A 31 -33.45 23.70 1.16
CA GLN A 31 -32.43 22.87 1.78
C GLN A 31 -33.09 21.87 2.71
N THR A 32 -32.90 20.58 2.47
CA THR A 32 -33.58 19.52 3.25
C THR A 32 -33.22 19.53 4.74
N LYS A 33 -32.05 20.05 5.11
CA LYS A 33 -31.64 20.21 6.52
C LYS A 33 -32.51 21.17 7.34
N ASP A 34 -33.26 22.05 6.67
CA ASP A 34 -34.11 23.06 7.32
C ASP A 34 -35.55 22.58 7.53
N TYR A 35 -35.86 21.34 7.13
CA TYR A 35 -37.20 20.79 7.15
C TYR A 35 -37.28 19.46 7.88
N TYR A 36 -38.49 19.14 8.40
CA TYR A 36 -38.80 17.87 9.03
C TYR A 36 -39.38 16.89 8.04
N PHE A 37 -38.91 15.65 8.11
CA PHE A 37 -39.42 14.53 7.33
C PHE A 37 -40.47 13.74 8.10
N THR A 38 -41.48 13.25 7.40
CA THR A 38 -42.49 12.35 7.97
C THR A 38 -42.23 10.93 7.49
N THR A 39 -42.15 9.95 8.38
CA THR A 39 -42.09 8.54 8.03
C THR A 39 -43.46 8.08 7.51
N VAL A 40 -43.54 7.72 6.20
CA VAL A 40 -44.81 7.30 5.59
C VAL A 40 -44.90 5.79 5.39
N ASN A 41 -43.76 5.09 5.32
CA ASN A 41 -43.70 3.65 5.28
C ASN A 41 -42.44 3.15 5.99
N ARG A 42 -42.60 2.09 6.79
CA ARG A 42 -41.48 1.45 7.50
C ARG A 42 -41.72 -0.05 7.60
N THR A 43 -40.73 -0.83 7.23
CA THR A 43 -40.64 -2.28 7.43
C THR A 43 -39.35 -2.62 8.18
N ASP A 44 -39.03 -3.90 8.33
CA ASP A 44 -37.75 -4.32 8.97
C ASP A 44 -36.53 -3.97 8.12
N SER A 45 -36.69 -3.82 6.81
CA SER A 45 -35.59 -3.56 5.86
C SER A 45 -35.75 -2.29 5.03
N THR A 46 -36.91 -1.61 5.08
CA THR A 46 -37.17 -0.41 4.28
C THR A 46 -37.74 0.72 5.11
N VAL A 47 -37.41 1.95 4.73
CA VAL A 47 -38.05 3.16 5.27
C VAL A 47 -38.22 4.19 4.18
N THR A 48 -39.39 4.86 4.16
CA THR A 48 -39.66 6.00 3.29
C THR A 48 -39.89 7.23 4.16
N MET A 49 -39.05 8.23 3.93
CA MET A 49 -39.10 9.53 4.60
C MET A 49 -39.62 10.56 3.58
N ARG A 50 -40.68 11.27 3.92
CA ARG A 50 -41.36 12.21 3.04
C ARG A 50 -41.14 13.66 3.44
N LEU A 51 -40.73 14.46 2.46
CA LEU A 51 -40.74 15.92 2.54
C LEU A 51 -41.95 16.45 1.76
N SER A 52 -42.95 16.97 2.45
CA SER A 52 -44.23 17.40 1.88
C SER A 52 -44.25 18.90 1.63
N ALA A 53 -44.60 19.33 0.42
CA ALA A 53 -44.98 20.70 0.12
C ALA A 53 -46.49 20.93 0.40
N ASP A 54 -47.31 19.92 0.11
CA ASP A 54 -48.74 19.84 0.45
C ASP A 54 -49.22 18.35 0.39
N SER A 55 -50.52 18.11 0.52
CA SER A 55 -51.09 16.74 0.51
C SER A 55 -50.91 15.96 -0.80
N ALA A 56 -50.71 16.66 -1.92
CA ALA A 56 -50.57 16.06 -3.29
C ALA A 56 -49.16 16.18 -3.84
N SER A 57 -48.30 17.01 -3.25
CA SER A 57 -46.97 17.35 -3.74
C SER A 57 -45.90 17.09 -2.68
N PHE A 58 -44.97 16.17 -2.96
CA PHE A 58 -43.97 15.73 -2.02
C PHE A 58 -42.77 15.10 -2.72
N ILE A 59 -41.69 14.94 -1.94
CA ILE A 59 -40.49 14.21 -2.34
C ILE A 59 -40.27 13.09 -1.32
N ASP A 60 -40.21 11.86 -1.77
CA ASP A 60 -39.94 10.66 -0.99
C ASP A 60 -38.49 10.25 -1.07
N PHE A 61 -37.86 10.06 0.08
CA PHE A 61 -36.52 9.52 0.26
C PHE A 61 -36.68 8.09 0.76
N LYS A 62 -36.35 7.13 -0.11
CA LYS A 62 -36.55 5.71 0.16
C LYS A 62 -35.21 5.02 0.42
N TYR A 63 -35.14 4.25 1.48
CA TYR A 63 -33.98 3.46 1.87
C TYR A 63 -34.37 1.99 1.96
N ALA A 64 -33.52 1.11 1.43
CA ALA A 64 -33.71 -0.34 1.54
C ALA A 64 -32.39 -1.04 1.90
N LEU A 65 -32.47 -1.94 2.88
CA LEU A 65 -31.37 -2.78 3.32
C LEU A 65 -31.51 -4.19 2.73
N HIS A 66 -30.43 -4.76 2.31
CA HIS A 66 -30.37 -6.15 1.85
C HIS A 66 -29.68 -7.06 2.87
N PRO A 67 -30.17 -8.29 3.09
CA PRO A 67 -29.57 -9.23 4.01
C PRO A 67 -28.10 -9.54 3.63
N ASN A 68 -27.24 -9.62 4.63
CA ASN A 68 -25.83 -10.01 4.48
C ASN A 68 -25.00 -9.13 3.53
N THR A 69 -25.39 -7.87 3.35
CA THR A 69 -24.63 -6.86 2.61
C THR A 69 -24.40 -5.61 3.46
N TYR A 70 -23.45 -4.79 3.05
CA TYR A 70 -23.19 -3.47 3.62
C TYR A 70 -23.72 -2.36 2.72
N LEU A 71 -24.53 -2.74 1.71
CA LEU A 71 -25.14 -1.84 0.73
C LEU A 71 -26.52 -1.41 1.20
N VAL A 72 -26.82 -0.14 1.01
CA VAL A 72 -28.13 0.47 1.24
C VAL A 72 -28.58 1.07 -0.08
N ASP A 73 -29.68 0.59 -0.64
CA ASP A 73 -30.32 1.25 -1.77
C ASP A 73 -30.95 2.54 -1.30
N PHE A 74 -30.77 3.60 -2.05
CA PHE A 74 -31.30 4.90 -1.77
C PHE A 74 -31.91 5.50 -3.04
N SER A 75 -33.14 5.98 -2.96
CA SER A 75 -33.76 6.68 -4.09
C SER A 75 -34.55 7.91 -3.65
N ILE A 76 -34.59 8.88 -4.54
CA ILE A 76 -35.39 10.09 -4.40
C ILE A 76 -36.45 10.09 -5.50
N GLU A 77 -37.73 10.18 -5.10
CA GLU A 77 -38.88 10.24 -6.00
C GLU A 77 -39.74 11.46 -5.69
N ALA A 78 -40.02 12.25 -6.73
CA ALA A 78 -40.92 13.38 -6.64
C ALA A 78 -42.36 12.96 -6.99
N LYS A 79 -43.35 13.61 -6.42
CA LYS A 79 -44.73 13.53 -6.84
C LYS A 79 -45.40 14.91 -6.77
N GLY A 80 -46.01 15.34 -7.86
CA GLY A 80 -46.67 16.63 -7.94
C GLY A 80 -45.76 17.84 -7.78
N MET A 81 -44.45 17.69 -8.04
CA MET A 81 -43.44 18.73 -7.80
C MET A 81 -43.07 19.54 -9.06
N ALA A 82 -43.47 19.11 -10.23
CA ALA A 82 -43.10 19.74 -11.52
C ALA A 82 -43.45 21.23 -11.61
N ASP A 83 -44.61 21.65 -11.07
CA ASP A 83 -45.04 23.05 -11.08
C ASP A 83 -44.50 23.86 -9.91
N LYS A 84 -43.97 23.20 -8.86
CA LYS A 84 -43.46 23.82 -7.61
C LYS A 84 -41.97 24.08 -7.66
N LEU A 85 -41.23 23.28 -8.39
CA LEU A 85 -39.81 23.46 -8.60
C LEU A 85 -39.56 24.31 -9.86
N ALA A 86 -38.35 24.82 -10.01
CA ALA A 86 -37.98 25.59 -11.18
C ALA A 86 -38.03 24.70 -12.44
N ALA A 87 -38.46 25.22 -13.58
CA ALA A 87 -38.58 24.45 -14.83
C ALA A 87 -37.23 23.89 -15.32
N SER A 88 -36.10 24.49 -14.93
CA SER A 88 -34.76 24.02 -15.21
C SER A 88 -34.21 23.03 -14.18
N ASN A 89 -35.02 22.61 -13.21
CA ASN A 89 -34.57 21.82 -12.05
C ASN A 89 -34.59 20.32 -12.39
N ASN A 90 -33.72 19.91 -13.30
CA ASN A 90 -33.48 18.51 -13.68
C ASN A 90 -32.27 17.88 -12.98
N TYR A 91 -31.83 18.50 -11.89
CA TYR A 91 -30.73 18.05 -11.03
C TYR A 91 -31.02 18.40 -9.55
N VAL A 92 -30.36 17.72 -8.67
CA VAL A 92 -30.33 17.98 -7.23
C VAL A 92 -28.89 18.14 -6.79
N ASP A 93 -28.60 19.23 -6.08
CA ASP A 93 -27.29 19.41 -5.47
C ASP A 93 -27.29 18.73 -4.09
N ILE A 94 -26.16 18.13 -3.75
CA ILE A 94 -25.98 17.32 -2.56
C ILE A 94 -24.74 17.81 -1.82
N GLU A 95 -24.90 18.10 -0.54
CA GLU A 95 -23.81 18.36 0.40
C GLU A 95 -23.71 17.17 1.35
N TRP A 96 -22.58 16.47 1.35
CA TRP A 96 -22.30 15.35 2.23
C TRP A 96 -21.04 15.61 3.02
N ALA A 97 -21.13 15.53 4.36
CA ALA A 97 -19.98 15.71 5.23
C ALA A 97 -19.95 14.64 6.32
N GLN A 98 -18.75 14.23 6.73
CA GLN A 98 -18.53 13.27 7.79
C GLN A 98 -17.22 13.54 8.51
N ARG A 99 -17.28 13.68 9.83
CA ARG A 99 -16.11 13.60 10.69
C ARG A 99 -15.78 12.14 10.92
N ALA A 100 -14.70 11.66 10.31
CA ALA A 100 -14.26 10.27 10.40
C ALA A 100 -13.65 10.00 11.77
N ARG A 101 -14.25 9.08 12.54
CA ARG A 101 -13.81 8.70 13.88
C ARG A 101 -12.51 7.92 13.84
N GLN A 102 -11.66 8.09 14.85
CA GLN A 102 -10.52 7.22 15.08
C GLN A 102 -11.03 5.86 15.57
N ILE A 103 -10.84 4.82 14.76
CA ILE A 103 -11.30 3.46 15.06
C ILE A 103 -10.12 2.58 15.51
N GLU A 104 -8.91 2.82 14.97
CA GLU A 104 -7.76 2.00 15.23
C GLU A 104 -6.83 2.60 16.30
N LYS A 105 -6.01 1.73 16.91
CA LYS A 105 -4.97 2.16 17.84
C LYS A 105 -3.84 2.84 17.08
N GLY A 106 -3.53 4.08 17.41
CA GLY A 106 -2.44 4.83 16.79
C GLY A 106 -2.89 5.73 15.65
N TYR A 107 -3.20 6.98 16.04
CA TYR A 107 -3.65 8.05 15.14
C TYR A 107 -2.78 8.21 13.88
N VAL A 108 -1.45 8.26 14.04
CA VAL A 108 -0.52 8.56 12.93
C VAL A 108 -0.64 7.55 11.80
N TYR A 109 -0.80 6.27 12.13
CA TYR A 109 -0.86 5.21 11.13
C TYR A 109 -2.22 5.14 10.45
N GLU A 110 -3.31 5.19 11.23
CA GLU A 110 -4.67 5.22 10.68
C GLU A 110 -4.90 6.46 9.82
N ASN A 111 -4.42 7.65 10.27
CA ASN A 111 -4.49 8.90 9.50
C ASN A 111 -3.82 8.78 8.12
N ARG A 112 -2.68 8.13 8.03
CA ARG A 112 -1.95 7.91 6.76
C ARG A 112 -2.73 7.07 5.75
N LEU A 113 -3.61 6.17 6.22
CA LEU A 113 -4.41 5.28 5.38
C LEU A 113 -5.84 5.77 5.20
N SER A 114 -6.19 6.91 5.82
CA SER A 114 -7.52 7.53 5.75
C SER A 114 -7.49 8.67 4.74
N GLU A 115 -8.30 8.53 3.68
CA GLU A 115 -8.30 9.46 2.54
C GLU A 115 -9.69 9.58 1.91
N LEU A 116 -10.02 10.73 1.34
CA LEU A 116 -11.17 10.88 0.49
C LEU A 116 -10.81 10.36 -0.89
N THR A 117 -11.46 9.27 -1.29
CA THR A 117 -11.21 8.59 -2.57
C THR A 117 -12.44 8.74 -3.47
N TYR A 118 -12.25 8.85 -4.77
CA TYR A 118 -13.35 8.94 -5.73
C TYR A 118 -13.00 8.21 -7.03
N LYS A 119 -14.03 7.80 -7.77
CA LYS A 119 -13.88 7.11 -9.06
C LYS A 119 -14.46 7.94 -10.19
N PHE A 120 -13.68 8.13 -11.23
CA PHE A 120 -14.15 8.72 -12.48
C PHE A 120 -15.06 7.75 -13.24
N MET A 121 -16.10 8.26 -13.86
CA MET A 121 -16.95 7.49 -14.74
C MET A 121 -16.12 6.87 -15.86
N GLY A 122 -16.21 5.54 -16.00
CA GLY A 122 -15.50 4.78 -17.04
C GLY A 122 -14.00 4.62 -16.84
N ASN A 123 -13.35 5.28 -15.85
CA ASN A 123 -11.88 5.19 -15.74
C ASN A 123 -11.32 5.56 -14.35
N GLY A 124 -10.59 4.66 -13.76
CA GLY A 124 -9.66 4.91 -12.65
C GLY A 124 -10.26 5.55 -11.38
N THR A 125 -9.45 5.55 -10.35
CA THR A 125 -9.71 6.22 -9.06
C THR A 125 -8.62 7.22 -8.78
N ASP A 126 -8.95 8.30 -8.05
CA ASP A 126 -8.01 9.26 -7.51
C ASP A 126 -8.40 9.58 -6.06
N TYR A 127 -7.58 10.31 -5.34
CA TYR A 127 -7.78 10.61 -3.92
C TYR A 127 -7.19 11.96 -3.53
N LEU A 128 -7.72 12.54 -2.45
CA LEU A 128 -7.11 13.68 -1.77
C LEU A 128 -6.01 13.20 -0.82
N SER A 129 -5.00 14.05 -0.61
CA SER A 129 -3.85 13.73 0.23
C SER A 129 -4.26 13.33 1.65
N ALA A 130 -3.77 12.16 2.12
CA ALA A 130 -3.98 11.74 3.50
C ALA A 130 -3.13 12.52 4.52
N ASN A 131 -2.06 13.20 4.10
CA ASN A 131 -1.05 13.75 5.01
C ASN A 131 -1.13 15.28 5.20
N LYS A 132 -2.09 15.94 4.58
CA LYS A 132 -2.32 17.41 4.67
C LYS A 132 -3.77 17.70 4.40
N ASP A 133 -4.21 18.89 4.79
CA ASP A 133 -5.47 19.43 4.30
C ASP A 133 -5.40 19.58 2.79
N ASP A 134 -6.45 19.10 2.12
CA ASP A 134 -6.50 19.08 0.66
C ASP A 134 -7.92 19.35 0.17
N GLU A 135 -8.02 20.08 -0.93
CA GLU A 135 -9.28 20.46 -1.56
C GLU A 135 -9.13 20.35 -3.08
N LYS A 136 -10.18 19.86 -3.75
CA LYS A 136 -10.16 19.68 -5.19
C LYS A 136 -11.54 19.86 -5.80
N GLU A 137 -11.63 20.68 -6.85
CA GLU A 137 -12.76 20.71 -7.76
C GLU A 137 -12.52 19.67 -8.87
N VAL A 138 -13.47 18.79 -9.11
CA VAL A 138 -13.39 17.71 -10.10
C VAL A 138 -14.42 18.00 -11.19
N PRO A 139 -14.00 18.44 -12.38
CA PRO A 139 -14.92 18.75 -13.48
C PRO A 139 -15.44 17.51 -14.18
N GLU A 140 -14.76 16.36 -14.05
CA GLU A 140 -15.17 15.09 -14.62
C GLU A 140 -16.32 14.47 -13.84
N ARG A 141 -17.11 13.62 -14.51
CA ARG A 141 -18.18 12.85 -13.89
C ARG A 141 -17.64 11.72 -13.03
N LEU A 142 -18.25 11.53 -11.87
CA LEU A 142 -17.84 10.52 -10.91
C LEU A 142 -18.91 9.45 -10.72
N ASP A 143 -18.48 8.18 -10.59
CA ASP A 143 -19.35 7.06 -10.23
C ASP A 143 -19.67 7.06 -8.73
N TRP A 144 -18.62 7.34 -7.90
CA TRP A 144 -18.77 7.34 -6.44
C TRP A 144 -17.69 8.18 -5.75
N ILE A 145 -18.02 8.56 -4.51
CA ILE A 145 -17.16 9.26 -3.57
C ILE A 145 -17.11 8.44 -2.28
N ALA A 146 -15.93 8.26 -1.68
CA ALA A 146 -15.71 7.49 -0.48
C ALA A 146 -14.94 8.26 0.59
N PHE A 147 -15.49 8.34 1.78
CA PHE A 147 -14.83 8.76 3.01
C PHE A 147 -14.23 7.50 3.65
N LYS A 148 -12.95 7.30 3.39
CA LYS A 148 -12.25 6.07 3.72
C LYS A 148 -11.42 6.23 4.97
N ASN A 149 -11.57 5.31 5.94
CA ASN A 149 -10.61 5.03 7.00
C ASN A 149 -9.77 3.81 6.63
N GLN A 150 -8.83 3.41 7.49
CA GLN A 150 -7.95 2.26 7.22
C GLN A 150 -8.75 1.01 6.82
N PHE A 151 -9.71 0.57 7.63
CA PHE A 151 -10.42 -0.70 7.44
C PHE A 151 -11.90 -0.54 7.10
N PHE A 152 -12.46 0.66 7.13
CA PHE A 152 -13.87 0.90 6.88
C PHE A 152 -14.06 2.12 5.99
N SER A 153 -15.14 2.12 5.22
CA SER A 153 -15.49 3.25 4.37
C SER A 153 -17.00 3.54 4.42
N SER A 154 -17.31 4.82 4.30
CA SER A 154 -18.62 5.33 3.91
C SER A 154 -18.51 5.73 2.44
N VAL A 155 -19.28 5.10 1.56
CA VAL A 155 -19.25 5.37 0.13
C VAL A 155 -20.63 5.79 -0.35
N PHE A 156 -20.69 6.85 -1.14
CA PHE A 156 -21.88 7.30 -1.82
C PHE A 156 -21.70 7.09 -3.32
N ILE A 157 -22.65 6.40 -3.94
CA ILE A 157 -22.56 5.87 -5.31
C ILE A 157 -23.76 6.39 -6.08
N ALA A 158 -23.55 6.99 -7.25
CA ALA A 158 -24.60 7.33 -8.18
C ALA A 158 -24.93 6.12 -9.09
N ASP A 159 -26.18 5.97 -9.47
CA ASP A 159 -26.57 5.04 -10.53
C ASP A 159 -26.22 5.60 -11.92
N THR A 160 -26.32 6.92 -12.07
CA THR A 160 -25.91 7.65 -13.28
C THR A 160 -24.50 8.22 -13.09
N ASP A 161 -24.39 9.38 -12.47
CA ASP A 161 -23.11 10.05 -12.17
C ASP A 161 -23.29 11.17 -11.14
N PHE A 162 -22.15 11.64 -10.61
CA PHE A 162 -22.03 12.92 -9.90
C PHE A 162 -21.27 13.92 -10.77
N GLU A 163 -21.81 15.12 -10.89
CA GLU A 163 -21.23 16.25 -11.63
C GLU A 163 -20.89 17.41 -10.69
N LYS A 164 -20.11 18.39 -11.17
CA LYS A 164 -19.76 19.62 -10.44
C LYS A 164 -19.25 19.36 -9.03
N THR A 165 -18.35 18.37 -8.92
CA THR A 165 -17.94 17.86 -7.62
C THR A 165 -16.84 18.72 -7.02
N LYS A 166 -17.04 19.13 -5.76
CA LYS A 166 -16.03 19.76 -4.90
C LYS A 166 -15.78 18.87 -3.70
N LEU A 167 -14.52 18.52 -3.47
CA LEU A 167 -14.09 17.59 -2.43
C LEU A 167 -13.13 18.29 -1.46
N VAL A 168 -13.33 18.08 -0.16
CA VAL A 168 -12.47 18.65 0.89
C VAL A 168 -12.13 17.56 1.91
N SER A 169 -10.86 17.50 2.30
CA SER A 169 -10.35 16.65 3.36
C SER A 169 -9.50 17.47 4.31
N LYS A 170 -9.89 17.61 5.57
CA LYS A 170 -9.13 18.30 6.60
C LYS A 170 -8.64 17.30 7.65
N MET A 171 -7.43 17.53 8.15
CA MET A 171 -6.87 16.72 9.23
C MET A 171 -7.47 17.13 10.57
N GLU A 172 -7.84 16.13 11.37
CA GLU A 172 -8.21 16.36 12.77
C GLU A 172 -6.98 16.23 13.67
N ARG A 173 -7.04 16.79 14.88
CA ARG A 173 -5.93 16.73 15.83
C ARG A 173 -5.85 15.37 16.50
N GLU A 174 -4.64 14.87 16.71
CA GLU A 174 -4.41 13.70 17.54
C GLU A 174 -5.03 13.87 18.94
N GLY A 175 -5.75 12.86 19.42
CA GLY A 175 -6.48 12.88 20.70
C GLY A 175 -7.87 13.53 20.65
N SER A 176 -8.33 14.03 19.48
CA SER A 176 -9.70 14.52 19.31
C SER A 176 -10.75 13.40 19.26
N GLY A 177 -10.34 12.16 19.04
CA GLY A 177 -11.21 11.01 18.73
C GLY A 177 -11.61 10.91 17.27
N TYR A 178 -11.10 11.81 16.43
CA TYR A 178 -11.35 11.85 14.99
C TYR A 178 -10.03 11.84 14.20
N ILE A 179 -10.11 11.41 12.94
CA ILE A 179 -8.97 11.36 12.02
C ILE A 179 -9.05 12.45 10.98
N LYS A 180 -10.23 12.62 10.38
CA LYS A 180 -10.49 13.55 9.28
C LYS A 180 -11.85 14.20 9.40
N ASP A 181 -11.95 15.38 8.81
CA ASP A 181 -13.21 16.03 8.49
C ASP A 181 -13.34 16.07 6.98
N TYR A 182 -14.26 15.25 6.44
CA TYR A 182 -14.50 15.10 5.01
C TYR A 182 -15.77 15.85 4.62
N SER A 183 -15.73 16.52 3.46
CA SER A 183 -16.93 17.03 2.80
C SER A 183 -16.88 16.88 1.31
N ALA A 184 -18.03 16.68 0.71
CA ALA A 184 -18.24 16.57 -0.73
C ALA A 184 -19.51 17.32 -1.11
N GLU A 185 -19.39 18.22 -2.06
CA GLU A 185 -20.49 18.90 -2.75
C GLU A 185 -20.57 18.33 -4.16
N MET A 186 -21.76 17.95 -4.64
CA MET A 186 -21.94 17.33 -5.94
C MET A 186 -23.37 17.53 -6.44
N SER A 187 -23.58 17.34 -7.73
CA SER A 187 -24.90 17.36 -8.36
C SER A 187 -25.17 16.01 -9.01
N THR A 188 -26.42 15.58 -9.05
CA THR A 188 -26.87 14.41 -9.84
C THR A 188 -28.22 14.68 -10.50
N SER A 189 -28.58 13.87 -11.49
CA SER A 189 -29.84 14.02 -12.22
C SER A 189 -31.05 13.81 -11.30
N PHE A 190 -32.09 14.62 -11.47
CA PHE A 190 -33.34 14.54 -10.73
C PHE A 190 -34.51 14.83 -11.64
N ASP A 191 -35.57 14.00 -11.57
CA ASP A 191 -36.81 14.21 -12.31
C ASP A 191 -37.94 14.76 -11.41
N PRO A 192 -38.25 16.07 -11.49
CA PRO A 192 -39.31 16.67 -10.70
C PRO A 192 -40.73 16.17 -11.10
N THR A 193 -40.89 15.52 -12.27
CA THR A 193 -42.17 14.93 -12.69
C THR A 193 -42.47 13.60 -11.99
N GLY A 194 -41.44 12.95 -11.41
CA GLY A 194 -41.51 11.68 -10.72
C GLY A 194 -41.73 10.46 -11.63
N LYS A 195 -41.45 10.58 -12.94
CA LYS A 195 -41.47 9.45 -13.86
C LYS A 195 -40.30 8.52 -13.70
N GLN A 196 -39.14 9.10 -13.33
CA GLN A 196 -37.88 8.38 -13.11
C GLN A 196 -37.36 8.69 -11.74
N PRO A 197 -37.15 7.67 -10.85
CA PRO A 197 -36.52 7.88 -9.57
C PRO A 197 -35.03 8.16 -9.77
N THR A 198 -34.45 9.05 -8.96
CA THR A 198 -33.02 9.21 -8.85
C THR A 198 -32.47 8.10 -7.95
N GLN A 199 -31.79 7.13 -8.55
CA GLN A 199 -31.23 5.98 -7.84
C GLN A 199 -29.80 6.26 -7.41
N MET A 200 -29.48 5.90 -6.18
CA MET A 200 -28.15 6.01 -5.58
C MET A 200 -27.96 4.85 -4.59
N PHE A 201 -26.74 4.69 -4.09
CA PHE A 201 -26.44 3.65 -3.10
C PHE A 201 -25.47 4.19 -2.07
N PHE A 202 -25.63 3.71 -0.83
CA PHE A 202 -24.60 3.85 0.18
C PHE A 202 -23.94 2.51 0.45
N TYR A 203 -22.64 2.53 0.66
CA TYR A 203 -21.92 1.41 1.24
C TYR A 203 -21.32 1.85 2.57
N PHE A 204 -21.70 1.18 3.66
CA PHE A 204 -21.15 1.39 4.99
C PHE A 204 -20.55 0.07 5.47
N GLY A 205 -19.25 -0.11 5.29
CA GLY A 205 -18.69 -1.43 5.55
C GLY A 205 -17.17 -1.53 5.50
N PRO A 206 -16.67 -2.78 5.65
CA PRO A 206 -15.25 -3.06 5.69
C PRO A 206 -14.57 -2.92 4.33
N ASN A 207 -13.34 -2.43 4.34
CA ASN A 207 -12.45 -2.41 3.17
C ASN A 207 -11.88 -3.83 2.93
N HIS A 208 -12.76 -4.80 2.74
CA HIS A 208 -12.39 -6.18 2.47
C HIS A 208 -12.45 -6.46 0.96
N TYR A 209 -11.30 -6.81 0.38
CA TYR A 209 -11.14 -6.90 -1.08
C TYR A 209 -12.19 -7.78 -1.77
N LYS A 210 -12.48 -8.98 -1.21
CA LYS A 210 -13.44 -9.92 -1.80
C LYS A 210 -14.88 -9.43 -1.65
N THR A 211 -15.25 -8.86 -0.50
CA THR A 211 -16.58 -8.27 -0.27
C THR A 211 -16.84 -7.17 -1.28
N LEU A 212 -15.90 -6.25 -1.45
CA LEU A 212 -16.03 -5.15 -2.41
C LEU A 212 -16.05 -5.64 -3.87
N THR A 213 -15.25 -6.65 -4.20
CA THR A 213 -15.27 -7.25 -5.55
C THR A 213 -16.59 -7.99 -5.83
N ALA A 214 -17.23 -8.54 -4.81
CA ALA A 214 -18.49 -9.26 -4.98
C ALA A 214 -19.66 -8.33 -5.37
N LEU A 215 -19.58 -7.04 -5.05
CA LEU A 215 -20.59 -6.04 -5.41
C LEU A 215 -20.66 -5.78 -6.93
N ASP A 216 -19.60 -6.11 -7.66
CA ASP A 216 -19.55 -5.97 -9.12
C ASP A 216 -20.13 -7.18 -9.88
N LYS A 217 -20.53 -8.26 -9.16
CA LYS A 217 -21.06 -9.47 -9.81
C LYS A 217 -22.43 -9.19 -10.42
N GLY A 218 -22.56 -9.46 -11.71
CA GLY A 218 -23.81 -9.27 -12.45
C GLY A 218 -24.09 -7.83 -12.88
N ARG A 219 -23.17 -6.90 -12.64
CA ARG A 219 -23.26 -5.52 -13.12
C ARG A 219 -22.58 -5.38 -14.48
N GLU A 220 -23.23 -4.69 -15.39
CA GLU A 220 -22.63 -4.32 -16.69
C GLU A 220 -21.56 -3.25 -16.46
N GLU A 221 -21.87 -2.20 -15.72
CA GLU A 221 -20.94 -1.18 -15.27
C GLU A 221 -20.44 -1.49 -13.85
N LYS A 222 -19.12 -1.69 -13.73
CA LYS A 222 -18.49 -2.06 -12.48
C LYS A 222 -18.17 -0.84 -11.64
N TRP A 223 -18.58 -0.88 -10.40
CA TRP A 223 -18.21 0.15 -9.43
C TRP A 223 -16.72 0.10 -9.05
N GLU A 224 -16.09 -1.10 -9.09
CA GLU A 224 -14.70 -1.30 -8.73
C GLU A 224 -14.35 -0.77 -7.30
N LEU A 225 -15.27 -0.90 -6.35
CA LEU A 225 -15.06 -0.49 -4.96
C LEU A 225 -13.85 -1.21 -4.31
N ASN A 226 -13.41 -2.34 -4.85
CA ASN A 226 -12.18 -3.02 -4.43
C ASN A 226 -10.92 -2.17 -4.58
N ARG A 227 -10.97 -1.04 -5.30
CA ARG A 227 -9.90 -0.05 -5.39
C ARG A 227 -9.69 0.73 -4.09
N LEU A 228 -10.68 0.74 -3.19
CA LEU A 228 -10.54 1.28 -1.83
C LEU A 228 -9.48 0.52 -1.01
N VAL A 229 -9.24 -0.77 -1.33
CA VAL A 229 -8.14 -1.53 -0.75
C VAL A 229 -6.85 -1.19 -1.51
N TYR A 230 -5.95 -0.46 -0.85
CA TYR A 230 -4.69 -0.04 -1.48
C TYR A 230 -3.72 -1.21 -1.63
N LEU A 231 -3.61 -1.75 -2.82
CA LEU A 231 -2.73 -2.88 -3.17
C LEU A 231 -1.46 -2.45 -3.92
N GLY A 232 -1.17 -1.16 -3.96
CA GLY A 232 -0.03 -0.58 -4.65
C GLY A 232 -0.29 -0.24 -6.13
N TRP A 233 0.74 0.24 -6.83
CA TRP A 233 0.68 0.58 -8.26
C TRP A 233 0.49 -0.67 -9.15
N PRO A 234 0.22 -0.54 -10.45
CA PRO A 234 -0.31 -1.62 -11.31
C PRO A 234 0.43 -2.95 -11.22
N LEU A 235 1.77 -2.97 -11.24
CA LEU A 235 2.58 -4.19 -11.13
C LEU A 235 2.41 -4.86 -9.76
N ILE A 236 2.46 -4.06 -8.69
CA ILE A 236 2.33 -4.55 -7.30
C ILE A 236 0.90 -5.03 -7.04
N ARG A 237 -0.10 -4.27 -7.53
CA ARG A 237 -1.51 -4.67 -7.48
C ARG A 237 -1.74 -5.99 -8.19
N TRP A 238 -1.10 -6.24 -9.34
CA TRP A 238 -1.18 -7.51 -10.05
C TRP A 238 -0.65 -8.66 -9.19
N ILE A 239 0.53 -8.50 -8.56
CA ILE A 239 1.11 -9.49 -7.65
C ILE A 239 0.15 -9.75 -6.47
N ASN A 240 -0.35 -8.70 -5.83
CA ASN A 240 -1.26 -8.83 -4.70
C ASN A 240 -2.56 -9.52 -5.08
N LYS A 241 -3.18 -9.13 -6.20
CA LYS A 241 -4.46 -9.69 -6.66
C LYS A 241 -4.36 -11.17 -7.02
N TRP A 242 -3.29 -11.56 -7.73
CA TRP A 242 -3.20 -12.92 -8.27
C TRP A 242 -2.43 -13.90 -7.38
N PHE A 243 -1.53 -13.41 -6.56
CA PHE A 243 -0.66 -14.23 -5.74
C PHE A 243 -0.95 -14.05 -4.24
N THR A 244 -0.75 -12.84 -3.69
CA THR A 244 -0.76 -12.60 -2.25
C THR A 244 -2.11 -12.88 -1.62
N ILE A 245 -3.20 -12.28 -2.13
CA ILE A 245 -4.57 -12.42 -1.59
C ILE A 245 -5.02 -13.88 -1.67
N ASN A 246 -4.80 -14.55 -2.81
CA ASN A 246 -5.27 -15.93 -2.97
C ASN A 246 -4.57 -16.91 -2.03
N ILE A 247 -3.25 -16.76 -1.82
CA ILE A 247 -2.50 -17.58 -0.87
C ILE A 247 -2.93 -17.29 0.56
N PHE A 248 -3.06 -16.00 0.89
CA PHE A 248 -3.49 -15.57 2.22
C PHE A 248 -4.87 -16.14 2.58
N ASP A 249 -5.84 -16.01 1.68
CA ASP A 249 -7.19 -16.49 1.86
C ASP A 249 -7.25 -18.04 1.96
N TRP A 250 -6.48 -18.71 1.10
CA TRP A 250 -6.38 -20.18 1.14
C TRP A 250 -5.85 -20.66 2.48
N LEU A 251 -4.79 -20.06 3.00
CA LEU A 251 -4.23 -20.39 4.31
C LEU A 251 -5.16 -20.01 5.47
N SER A 252 -5.82 -18.86 5.38
CA SER A 252 -6.79 -18.40 6.40
C SER A 252 -7.98 -19.35 6.51
N GLY A 253 -8.39 -19.99 5.40
CA GLY A 253 -9.44 -20.99 5.37
C GLY A 253 -9.13 -22.25 6.17
N TRP A 254 -7.87 -22.46 6.61
CA TRP A 254 -7.49 -23.62 7.43
C TRP A 254 -7.79 -23.44 8.93
N GLY A 255 -8.30 -22.29 9.34
CA GLY A 255 -8.62 -21.99 10.75
C GLY A 255 -7.38 -21.81 11.65
N LEU A 256 -6.22 -21.57 11.07
CA LEU A 256 -4.98 -21.29 11.79
C LEU A 256 -4.98 -19.84 12.33
N SER A 257 -4.22 -19.60 13.40
CA SER A 257 -3.99 -18.21 13.84
C SER A 257 -3.31 -17.39 12.75
N MET A 258 -3.65 -16.12 12.63
CA MET A 258 -3.15 -15.24 11.55
C MET A 258 -1.62 -15.08 11.57
N GLY A 259 -0.98 -15.19 12.74
CA GLY A 259 0.47 -15.21 12.83
C GLY A 259 1.09 -16.46 12.16
N ILE A 260 0.46 -17.63 12.28
CA ILE A 260 0.87 -18.85 11.56
C ILE A 260 0.58 -18.72 10.06
N VAL A 261 -0.54 -18.12 9.68
CA VAL A 261 -0.87 -17.80 8.27
C VAL A 261 0.23 -16.94 7.64
N LEU A 262 0.66 -15.88 8.31
CA LEU A 262 1.77 -15.02 7.85
C LEU A 262 3.11 -15.78 7.76
N LEU A 263 3.39 -16.69 8.71
CA LEU A 263 4.58 -17.53 8.66
C LEU A 263 4.56 -18.45 7.44
N LEU A 264 3.47 -19.20 7.23
CA LEU A 264 3.33 -20.12 6.11
C LEU A 264 3.37 -19.36 4.76
N MET A 265 2.69 -18.23 4.68
CA MET A 265 2.76 -17.36 3.51
C MET A 265 4.20 -16.91 3.22
N THR A 266 4.96 -16.54 4.26
CA THR A 266 6.38 -16.19 4.14
C THR A 266 7.19 -17.36 3.60
N LEU A 267 6.97 -18.58 4.10
CA LEU A 267 7.66 -19.79 3.62
C LEU A 267 7.35 -20.07 2.15
N ILE A 268 6.08 -19.98 1.74
CA ILE A 268 5.66 -20.15 0.33
C ILE A 268 6.35 -19.12 -0.57
N VAL A 269 6.32 -17.86 -0.18
CA VAL A 269 7.01 -16.77 -0.92
C VAL A 269 8.50 -17.06 -1.04
N LYS A 270 9.16 -17.45 0.04
CA LYS A 270 10.59 -17.81 0.03
C LYS A 270 10.88 -19.04 -0.85
N ALA A 271 10.00 -20.04 -0.85
CA ALA A 271 10.14 -21.20 -1.73
C ALA A 271 10.04 -20.81 -3.21
N VAL A 272 9.07 -19.95 -3.57
CA VAL A 272 8.91 -19.46 -4.96
C VAL A 272 10.12 -18.66 -5.41
N VAL A 273 10.70 -17.81 -4.56
CA VAL A 273 11.88 -16.98 -4.88
C VAL A 273 13.19 -17.75 -4.74
N PHE A 274 13.21 -18.92 -4.10
CA PHE A 274 14.41 -19.70 -3.79
C PHE A 274 15.31 -19.99 -5.02
N PRO A 275 14.82 -20.36 -6.22
CA PRO A 275 15.68 -20.60 -7.37
C PRO A 275 16.50 -19.36 -7.80
N ALA A 276 15.90 -18.18 -7.67
CA ALA A 276 16.60 -16.91 -7.93
C ALA A 276 17.64 -16.62 -6.83
N THR A 277 17.26 -16.82 -5.55
CA THR A 277 18.15 -16.68 -4.39
C THR A 277 19.35 -17.60 -4.48
N TRP A 278 19.17 -18.87 -4.88
CA TRP A 278 20.25 -19.82 -5.10
C TRP A 278 21.23 -19.35 -6.17
N LYS A 279 20.74 -18.96 -7.36
CA LYS A 279 21.60 -18.47 -8.46
C LYS A 279 22.46 -17.28 -8.03
N THR A 280 21.88 -16.40 -7.25
CA THR A 280 22.58 -15.20 -6.79
C THR A 280 23.55 -15.48 -5.66
N TYR A 281 23.18 -16.40 -4.74
CA TYR A 281 24.12 -16.89 -3.74
C TYR A 281 25.37 -17.47 -4.41
N ILE A 282 25.22 -18.33 -5.42
CA ILE A 282 26.35 -18.89 -6.18
C ILE A 282 27.19 -17.79 -6.86
N SER A 283 26.53 -16.74 -7.40
CA SER A 283 27.25 -15.59 -7.96
C SER A 283 28.09 -14.86 -6.91
N SER A 284 27.53 -14.61 -5.73
CA SER A 284 28.25 -14.01 -4.59
C SER A 284 29.37 -14.92 -4.07
N ALA A 285 29.14 -16.24 -4.01
CA ALA A 285 30.17 -17.20 -3.63
C ALA A 285 31.36 -17.20 -4.59
N LYS A 286 31.11 -17.07 -5.92
CA LYS A 286 32.16 -16.93 -6.92
C LYS A 286 33.00 -15.67 -6.72
N MET A 287 32.38 -14.55 -6.37
CA MET A 287 33.11 -13.31 -6.04
C MET A 287 33.95 -13.49 -4.77
N ARG A 288 33.42 -14.17 -3.74
CA ARG A 288 34.12 -14.42 -2.48
C ARG A 288 35.36 -15.28 -2.65
N VAL A 289 35.31 -16.36 -3.44
CA VAL A 289 36.49 -17.22 -3.67
C VAL A 289 37.56 -16.54 -4.51
N LEU A 290 37.24 -15.47 -5.24
CA LEU A 290 38.20 -14.63 -5.95
C LEU A 290 38.80 -13.50 -5.09
N LYS A 291 38.35 -13.33 -3.84
CA LYS A 291 38.81 -12.27 -2.95
C LYS A 291 40.36 -12.23 -2.80
N PRO A 292 41.10 -13.34 -2.60
CA PRO A 292 42.55 -13.28 -2.50
C PRO A 292 43.23 -12.61 -3.72
N LYS A 293 42.69 -12.86 -4.94
CA LYS A 293 43.19 -12.24 -6.17
C LYS A 293 42.86 -10.76 -6.28
N ILE A 294 41.71 -10.36 -5.71
CA ILE A 294 41.34 -8.94 -5.61
C ILE A 294 42.28 -8.24 -4.61
N ASP A 295 42.63 -8.89 -3.53
CA ASP A 295 43.53 -8.33 -2.52
C ASP A 295 44.94 -8.11 -3.07
N GLU A 296 45.40 -8.95 -3.99
CA GLU A 296 46.64 -8.73 -4.74
C GLU A 296 46.56 -7.46 -5.62
N ILE A 297 45.44 -7.29 -6.35
CA ILE A 297 45.20 -6.06 -7.14
C ILE A 297 45.12 -4.83 -6.22
N ASN A 298 44.50 -4.95 -5.05
CA ASN A 298 44.42 -3.89 -4.07
C ASN A 298 45.81 -3.45 -3.54
N LYS A 299 46.72 -4.41 -3.33
CA LYS A 299 48.10 -4.14 -2.92
C LYS A 299 48.90 -3.47 -4.02
N LYS A 300 48.64 -3.80 -5.30
CA LYS A 300 49.29 -3.22 -6.45
C LYS A 300 48.95 -1.73 -6.66
N TYR A 301 47.75 -1.34 -6.28
CA TYR A 301 47.24 0.05 -6.40
C TYR A 301 46.83 0.63 -5.06
N PRO A 302 47.78 1.04 -4.18
CA PRO A 302 47.47 1.53 -2.84
C PRO A 302 46.99 2.99 -2.83
N LYS A 303 47.28 3.78 -3.87
CA LYS A 303 46.97 5.21 -3.94
C LYS A 303 45.55 5.44 -4.45
N GLN A 304 44.91 6.47 -3.94
CA GLN A 304 43.55 6.87 -4.35
C GLN A 304 43.49 7.38 -5.81
N GLU A 305 44.58 7.93 -6.30
CA GLU A 305 44.73 8.39 -7.69
C GLU A 305 44.60 7.25 -8.71
N ASP A 306 44.96 6.01 -8.30
CA ASP A 306 44.89 4.82 -9.15
C ASP A 306 43.54 4.07 -9.03
N ALA A 307 42.54 4.63 -8.32
CA ALA A 307 41.25 3.98 -8.08
C ALA A 307 40.55 3.52 -9.39
N MET A 308 40.63 4.29 -10.45
CA MET A 308 40.08 3.92 -11.78
C MET A 308 40.81 2.73 -12.38
N LYS A 309 42.15 2.72 -12.37
CA LYS A 309 42.97 1.60 -12.91
C LYS A 309 42.70 0.33 -12.10
N LYS A 310 42.66 0.44 -10.78
CA LYS A 310 42.30 -0.64 -9.87
C LYS A 310 40.95 -1.23 -10.22
N GLN A 311 39.93 -0.39 -10.41
CA GLN A 311 38.57 -0.83 -10.72
C GLN A 311 38.54 -1.52 -12.10
N GLN A 312 39.26 -1.01 -13.12
CA GLN A 312 39.37 -1.65 -14.41
C GLN A 312 40.03 -3.03 -14.32
N GLU A 313 41.12 -3.17 -13.55
CA GLU A 313 41.83 -4.46 -13.41
C GLU A 313 40.95 -5.49 -12.68
N VAL A 314 40.22 -5.08 -11.64
CA VAL A 314 39.24 -5.93 -10.93
C VAL A 314 38.10 -6.35 -11.86
N MET A 315 37.56 -5.43 -12.66
CA MET A 315 36.49 -5.74 -13.65
C MET A 315 37.01 -6.65 -14.75
N GLY A 316 38.21 -6.42 -15.22
CA GLY A 316 38.91 -7.28 -16.18
C GLY A 316 39.08 -8.70 -15.64
N MET A 317 39.52 -8.83 -14.39
CA MET A 317 39.63 -10.11 -13.71
C MET A 317 38.29 -10.84 -13.64
N TYR A 318 37.23 -10.18 -13.16
CA TYR A 318 35.90 -10.78 -13.12
C TYR A 318 35.44 -11.26 -14.49
N SER A 319 35.70 -10.48 -15.53
CA SER A 319 35.37 -10.84 -16.90
C SER A 319 36.17 -12.10 -17.37
N GLN A 320 37.43 -12.21 -17.03
CA GLN A 320 38.26 -13.40 -17.34
C GLN A 320 37.75 -14.68 -16.70
N TYR A 321 37.27 -14.59 -15.47
CA TYR A 321 36.64 -15.73 -14.75
C TYR A 321 35.16 -15.94 -15.09
N GLY A 322 34.56 -15.09 -15.92
CA GLY A 322 33.17 -15.15 -16.33
C GLY A 322 32.21 -14.93 -15.14
N VAL A 323 32.60 -14.08 -14.20
CA VAL A 323 31.81 -13.68 -13.02
C VAL A 323 31.27 -12.28 -13.27
N SER A 324 29.99 -12.08 -12.99
CA SER A 324 29.37 -10.75 -13.07
C SER A 324 29.26 -10.14 -11.68
N PRO A 325 29.82 -8.95 -11.43
CA PRO A 325 29.67 -8.28 -10.15
C PRO A 325 28.21 -7.86 -9.86
N MET A 326 27.40 -7.68 -10.91
CA MET A 326 25.96 -7.42 -10.76
C MET A 326 25.16 -8.66 -10.33
N GLY A 327 25.74 -9.87 -10.42
CA GLY A 327 25.09 -11.07 -9.94
C GLY A 327 24.77 -11.06 -8.43
N GLY A 328 25.51 -10.27 -7.64
CA GLY A 328 25.31 -10.10 -6.20
C GLY A 328 24.09 -9.27 -5.81
N CYS A 329 23.65 -8.33 -6.65
CA CYS A 329 22.47 -7.48 -6.36
C CYS A 329 21.16 -8.00 -6.99
N LEU A 330 21.23 -9.00 -7.86
CA LEU A 330 20.06 -9.57 -8.54
C LEU A 330 18.98 -10.13 -7.58
N PRO A 331 19.31 -10.76 -6.40
CA PRO A 331 18.28 -11.18 -5.44
C PRO A 331 17.42 -10.03 -4.98
N MET A 332 18.06 -8.90 -4.69
CA MET A 332 17.36 -7.71 -4.22
C MET A 332 16.33 -7.24 -5.26
N LEU A 333 16.70 -7.23 -6.54
CA LEU A 333 15.79 -6.84 -7.63
C LEU A 333 14.61 -7.81 -7.80
N VAL A 334 14.82 -9.12 -7.61
CA VAL A 334 13.74 -10.12 -7.71
C VAL A 334 12.86 -10.12 -6.47
N GLN A 335 13.44 -9.92 -5.29
CA GLN A 335 12.73 -9.92 -4.02
C GLN A 335 11.95 -8.62 -3.78
N PHE A 336 12.42 -7.48 -4.31
CA PHE A 336 11.87 -6.16 -4.04
C PHE A 336 10.38 -6.00 -4.41
N PRO A 337 9.89 -6.44 -5.60
CA PRO A 337 8.47 -6.35 -5.92
C PRO A 337 7.58 -7.15 -4.96
N VAL A 338 8.04 -8.34 -4.54
CA VAL A 338 7.29 -9.17 -3.59
C VAL A 338 7.28 -8.55 -2.19
N LEU A 339 8.42 -7.97 -1.78
CA LEU A 339 8.53 -7.24 -0.51
C LEU A 339 7.56 -6.06 -0.46
N ILE A 340 7.50 -5.25 -1.53
CA ILE A 340 6.58 -4.12 -1.64
C ILE A 340 5.12 -4.60 -1.69
N ALA A 341 4.85 -5.71 -2.39
CA ALA A 341 3.50 -6.26 -2.46
C ALA A 341 2.95 -6.56 -1.05
N LEU A 342 3.75 -7.22 -0.22
CA LEU A 342 3.38 -7.52 1.16
C LEU A 342 3.39 -6.28 2.08
N PHE A 343 4.29 -5.33 1.82
CA PHE A 343 4.28 -4.04 2.52
C PHE A 343 2.97 -3.26 2.30
N MET A 344 2.37 -3.37 1.12
CA MET A 344 1.08 -2.73 0.83
C MET A 344 -0.11 -3.58 1.29
N PHE A 345 -0.01 -4.92 1.17
CA PHE A 345 -1.10 -5.82 1.50
C PHE A 345 -1.35 -5.95 3.00
N VAL A 346 -0.30 -6.25 3.80
CA VAL A 346 -0.47 -6.57 5.23
C VAL A 346 -1.18 -5.46 6.02
N PRO A 347 -0.84 -4.17 5.86
CA PRO A 347 -1.57 -3.10 6.55
C PRO A 347 -3.00 -2.87 6.07
N SER A 348 -3.33 -3.34 4.87
CA SER A 348 -4.67 -3.22 4.27
C SER A 348 -5.55 -4.46 4.50
N ALA A 349 -4.98 -5.53 5.08
CA ALA A 349 -5.69 -6.78 5.34
C ALA A 349 -6.51 -6.67 6.63
N ILE A 350 -7.82 -6.43 6.48
CA ILE A 350 -8.75 -6.33 7.62
C ILE A 350 -8.81 -7.62 8.42
N GLU A 351 -8.49 -8.76 7.83
CA GLU A 351 -8.48 -10.08 8.46
C GLU A 351 -7.44 -10.19 9.58
N LEU A 352 -6.41 -9.34 9.56
CA LEU A 352 -5.40 -9.25 10.63
C LEU A 352 -5.88 -8.42 11.83
N ARG A 353 -6.96 -7.65 11.65
CA ARG A 353 -7.51 -6.78 12.67
C ARG A 353 -8.01 -7.58 13.87
N GLN A 354 -7.57 -7.19 15.06
CA GLN A 354 -7.91 -7.86 16.33
C GLN A 354 -7.43 -9.33 16.43
N GLN A 355 -6.50 -9.75 15.58
CA GLN A 355 -5.87 -11.07 15.68
C GLN A 355 -4.61 -10.99 16.51
N SER A 356 -4.61 -11.67 17.65
CA SER A 356 -3.45 -11.73 18.53
C SER A 356 -2.45 -12.79 18.08
N PHE A 357 -1.16 -12.52 18.31
CA PHE A 357 -0.11 -13.50 18.08
C PHE A 357 1.11 -13.23 18.96
N LEU A 358 1.58 -14.24 19.70
CA LEU A 358 2.64 -14.15 20.70
C LEU A 358 2.30 -13.06 21.72
N TRP A 359 3.08 -11.98 21.78
CA TRP A 359 2.87 -10.84 22.68
C TRP A 359 2.08 -9.69 22.06
N ALA A 360 1.80 -9.74 20.75
CA ALA A 360 1.00 -8.73 20.10
C ALA A 360 -0.49 -9.04 20.27
N ASP A 361 -1.25 -8.10 20.83
CA ASP A 361 -2.71 -8.22 21.01
C ASP A 361 -3.46 -8.09 19.68
N ASP A 362 -2.88 -7.39 18.71
CA ASP A 362 -3.47 -7.11 17.40
C ASP A 362 -2.38 -6.98 16.34
N LEU A 363 -2.44 -7.83 15.29
CA LEU A 363 -1.50 -7.83 14.19
C LEU A 363 -1.67 -6.65 13.22
N SER A 364 -2.82 -5.97 13.25
CA SER A 364 -3.11 -4.82 12.40
C SER A 364 -2.60 -3.49 12.95
N THR A 365 -2.14 -3.48 14.21
CA THR A 365 -1.58 -2.30 14.89
C THR A 365 -0.21 -2.62 15.50
N TYR A 366 0.45 -1.62 16.08
CA TYR A 366 1.78 -1.81 16.68
C TYR A 366 1.72 -2.58 18.01
N ASP A 367 2.73 -3.40 18.29
CA ASP A 367 2.94 -4.08 19.56
C ASP A 367 3.73 -3.16 20.52
N ALA A 368 3.05 -2.56 21.49
CA ALA A 368 3.68 -1.75 22.51
C ALA A 368 4.25 -2.63 23.64
N PHE A 369 5.40 -3.27 23.41
CA PHE A 369 6.03 -4.14 24.41
C PHE A 369 6.59 -3.34 25.60
N ILE A 370 7.15 -2.15 25.33
CA ILE A 370 7.56 -1.18 26.34
C ILE A 370 6.83 0.13 26.06
N ASN A 371 6.16 0.67 27.08
CA ASN A 371 5.55 1.99 27.02
C ASN A 371 6.40 2.98 27.85
N PHE A 372 6.69 4.13 27.27
CA PHE A 372 7.41 5.22 27.91
C PHE A 372 6.43 6.27 28.44
N PRO A 373 6.65 6.85 29.61
CA PRO A 373 5.83 7.94 30.14
C PRO A 373 6.07 9.28 29.42
N PHE A 374 6.95 9.34 28.46
CA PHE A 374 7.33 10.50 27.67
C PHE A 374 7.45 10.12 26.19
N ASN A 375 7.34 11.11 25.32
CA ASN A 375 7.48 10.90 23.87
C ASN A 375 8.96 11.07 23.46
N ILE A 376 9.55 10.00 22.91
CA ILE A 376 10.91 10.02 22.37
C ILE A 376 10.85 10.52 20.93
N PRO A 377 11.63 11.56 20.55
CA PRO A 377 11.64 12.05 19.18
C PRO A 377 11.87 10.93 18.17
N PHE A 378 11.03 10.87 17.13
CA PHE A 378 11.01 9.87 16.06
C PHE A 378 10.60 8.45 16.48
N LEU A 379 10.68 8.06 17.74
CA LEU A 379 10.31 6.72 18.22
C LEU A 379 8.86 6.69 18.75
N GLY A 380 8.40 7.80 19.35
CA GLY A 380 7.10 7.86 19.98
C GLY A 380 7.13 7.47 21.47
N SER A 381 5.98 7.09 22.02
CA SER A 381 5.81 6.72 23.43
C SER A 381 5.92 5.22 23.70
N HIS A 382 6.33 4.41 22.72
CA HIS A 382 6.40 2.95 22.84
C HIS A 382 7.56 2.37 22.04
N LEU A 383 7.92 1.12 22.36
CA LEU A 383 8.85 0.31 21.59
C LEU A 383 8.18 -1.00 21.20
N SER A 384 8.11 -1.26 19.89
CA SER A 384 7.65 -2.51 19.32
C SER A 384 8.74 -3.57 19.39
N LEU A 385 8.45 -4.73 19.99
CA LEU A 385 9.40 -5.84 20.08
C LEU A 385 9.61 -6.51 18.71
N PHE A 386 8.54 -6.66 17.90
CA PHE A 386 8.70 -7.18 16.52
C PHE A 386 9.58 -6.27 15.67
N CYS A 387 9.43 -4.95 15.80
CA CYS A 387 10.26 -3.98 15.09
C CYS A 387 11.74 -4.06 15.56
N LEU A 388 11.97 -4.20 16.87
CA LEU A 388 13.31 -4.38 17.42
C LEU A 388 13.97 -5.67 16.91
N LEU A 389 13.26 -6.81 16.98
CA LEU A 389 13.75 -8.10 16.48
C LEU A 389 14.06 -8.04 14.98
N MET A 390 13.17 -7.43 14.20
CA MET A 390 13.38 -7.17 12.77
C MET A 390 14.69 -6.38 12.56
N THR A 391 14.90 -5.32 13.31
CA THR A 391 16.10 -4.47 13.21
C THR A 391 17.37 -5.26 13.52
N VAL A 392 17.38 -6.02 14.61
CA VAL A 392 18.53 -6.86 15.00
C VAL A 392 18.86 -7.87 13.90
N VAL A 393 17.86 -8.58 13.39
CA VAL A 393 18.07 -9.58 12.33
C VAL A 393 18.51 -8.93 11.01
N ASN A 394 18.01 -7.72 10.69
CA ASN A 394 18.47 -6.97 9.51
C ASN A 394 19.93 -6.51 9.65
N ILE A 395 20.38 -6.08 10.84
CA ILE A 395 21.79 -5.78 11.11
C ILE A 395 22.66 -7.02 10.92
N LEU A 396 22.23 -8.18 11.44
CA LEU A 396 22.92 -9.45 11.23
C LEU A 396 22.99 -9.82 9.75
N ASN A 397 21.89 -9.70 9.03
CA ASN A 397 21.83 -9.94 7.59
C ASN A 397 22.78 -9.00 6.82
N SER A 398 22.81 -7.72 7.18
CA SER A 398 23.73 -6.73 6.61
C SER A 398 25.20 -7.12 6.82
N LYS A 399 25.54 -7.61 8.01
CA LYS A 399 26.89 -8.13 8.32
C LYS A 399 27.26 -9.29 7.39
N PHE A 400 26.38 -10.27 7.19
CA PHE A 400 26.63 -11.39 6.30
C PHE A 400 26.74 -10.94 4.83
N MET A 401 25.91 -10.03 4.38
CA MET A 401 25.95 -9.49 3.01
C MET A 401 27.25 -8.72 2.76
N MET A 402 27.69 -7.91 3.71
CA MET A 402 28.94 -7.13 3.60
C MET A 402 30.18 -8.02 3.55
N GLN A 403 30.23 -9.10 4.33
CA GLN A 403 31.34 -10.07 4.25
C GLN A 403 31.47 -10.73 2.87
N GLN A 404 30.38 -10.78 2.11
CA GLN A 404 30.37 -11.32 0.75
C GLN A 404 30.82 -10.31 -0.32
N GLN A 405 30.73 -9.01 -0.03
CA GLN A 405 31.00 -7.92 -0.99
C GLN A 405 32.27 -7.12 -0.68
N ASP A 406 33.05 -7.51 0.34
CA ASP A 406 34.24 -6.77 0.77
C ASP A 406 35.36 -6.88 -0.27
N THR A 407 35.38 -5.95 -1.22
CA THR A 407 36.33 -5.89 -2.33
C THR A 407 37.49 -4.90 -2.12
N GLY A 408 37.75 -4.48 -0.87
CA GLY A 408 38.90 -3.65 -0.51
C GLY A 408 38.60 -2.20 -0.12
N ALA A 409 39.62 -1.51 0.36
CA ALA A 409 39.57 -0.18 0.98
C ALA A 409 39.34 0.95 -0.04
N ASN A 410 38.11 1.08 -0.56
CA ASN A 410 37.70 2.23 -1.33
C ASN A 410 36.84 3.15 -0.43
N PRO A 411 37.11 4.49 -0.32
CA PRO A 411 36.30 5.40 0.49
C PRO A 411 34.80 5.38 0.19
N GLN A 412 34.42 5.17 -1.07
CA GLN A 412 33.02 5.00 -1.47
C GLN A 412 32.39 3.75 -0.85
N MET A 413 33.15 2.65 -0.71
CA MET A 413 32.71 1.42 -0.07
C MET A 413 32.56 1.60 1.46
N ALA A 414 33.39 2.44 2.09
CA ALA A 414 33.24 2.77 3.52
C ALA A 414 31.92 3.52 3.79
N ALA A 415 31.58 4.50 2.96
CA ALA A 415 30.29 5.21 3.07
C ALA A 415 29.09 4.25 2.88
N MET A 416 29.18 3.32 1.92
CA MET A 416 28.16 2.30 1.68
C MET A 416 28.04 1.31 2.86
N LYS A 417 29.16 0.95 3.54
CA LYS A 417 29.14 0.16 4.77
C LYS A 417 28.33 0.84 5.86
N TRP A 418 28.62 2.11 6.13
CA TRP A 418 27.88 2.89 7.13
C TRP A 418 26.39 2.98 6.82
N MET A 419 26.05 3.25 5.57
CA MET A 419 24.66 3.31 5.12
C MET A 419 23.92 1.98 5.31
N THR A 420 24.60 0.85 5.05
CA THR A 420 24.01 -0.50 5.18
C THR A 420 23.70 -0.86 6.65
N TYR A 421 24.48 -0.37 7.63
CA TYR A 421 24.19 -0.58 9.04
C TYR A 421 23.24 0.48 9.62
N LEU A 422 23.32 1.72 9.13
CA LEU A 422 22.45 2.80 9.59
C LEU A 422 21.00 2.61 9.13
N MET A 423 20.79 2.07 7.93
CA MET A 423 19.46 1.87 7.35
C MET A 423 18.51 1.03 8.23
N PRO A 424 18.89 -0.15 8.78
CA PRO A 424 18.03 -0.89 9.70
C PRO A 424 17.69 -0.12 10.98
N ILE A 425 18.63 0.68 11.48
CA ILE A 425 18.40 1.53 12.66
C ILE A 425 17.39 2.64 12.34
N MET A 426 17.51 3.30 11.17
CA MET A 426 16.51 4.27 10.73
C MET A 426 15.14 3.63 10.54
N MET A 427 15.10 2.40 10.02
CA MET A 427 13.85 1.65 9.85
C MET A 427 13.16 1.35 11.19
N LEU A 428 13.92 1.17 12.30
CA LEU A 428 13.35 1.04 13.63
C LEU A 428 12.46 2.25 13.98
N PHE A 429 12.95 3.46 13.76
CA PHE A 429 12.19 4.69 14.06
C PHE A 429 10.97 4.85 13.16
N ILE A 430 11.06 4.45 11.89
CA ILE A 430 9.97 4.57 10.91
C ILE A 430 8.88 3.53 11.17
N LEU A 431 9.30 2.27 11.40
CA LEU A 431 8.37 1.12 11.46
C LEU A 431 7.89 0.80 12.89
N ASN A 432 8.38 1.52 13.91
CA ASN A 432 7.99 1.29 15.30
C ASN A 432 6.48 1.40 15.53
N SER A 433 5.81 2.34 14.85
CA SER A 433 4.36 2.55 14.94
C SER A 433 3.58 1.85 13.82
N TYR A 434 4.22 0.98 13.03
CA TYR A 434 3.57 0.21 11.98
C TYR A 434 2.94 -1.09 12.52
N PRO A 435 2.00 -1.71 11.78
CA PRO A 435 1.37 -2.95 12.20
C PRO A 435 2.37 -4.03 12.60
N SER A 436 2.12 -4.65 13.74
CA SER A 436 2.97 -5.73 14.28
C SER A 436 3.04 -6.92 13.33
N GLY A 437 1.96 -7.23 12.58
CA GLY A 437 1.95 -8.25 11.54
C GLY A 437 2.94 -7.99 10.41
N LEU A 438 3.13 -6.71 10.04
CA LEU A 438 4.12 -6.32 9.03
C LEU A 438 5.56 -6.47 9.57
N ASN A 439 5.81 -5.99 10.78
CA ASN A 439 7.11 -6.11 11.45
C ASN A 439 7.49 -7.59 11.68
N TYR A 440 6.50 -8.42 12.08
CA TYR A 440 6.64 -9.86 12.20
C TYR A 440 7.00 -10.52 10.86
N TYR A 441 6.28 -10.20 9.79
CA TYR A 441 6.59 -10.70 8.46
C TYR A 441 8.03 -10.37 8.05
N TYR A 442 8.47 -9.12 8.22
CA TYR A 442 9.84 -8.71 7.90
C TYR A 442 10.88 -9.42 8.76
N PHE A 443 10.62 -9.55 10.05
CA PHE A 443 11.47 -10.31 10.97
C PHE A 443 11.67 -11.73 10.49
N ILE A 444 10.59 -12.49 10.29
CA ILE A 444 10.64 -13.90 9.85
C ILE A 444 11.25 -14.03 8.45
N SER A 445 10.86 -13.16 7.52
CA SER A 445 11.37 -13.18 6.15
C SER A 445 12.90 -12.98 6.11
N THR A 446 13.42 -12.06 6.92
CA THR A 446 14.87 -11.81 7.01
C THR A 446 15.57 -12.95 7.76
N LEU A 447 14.98 -13.45 8.82
CA LEU A 447 15.51 -14.61 9.58
C LEU A 447 15.67 -15.83 8.68
N ILE A 448 14.63 -16.18 7.91
CA ILE A 448 14.69 -17.29 6.93
C ILE A 448 15.78 -17.03 5.90
N SER A 449 15.97 -15.79 5.43
CA SER A 449 17.04 -15.45 4.49
C SER A 449 18.43 -15.65 5.10
N VAL A 450 18.64 -15.26 6.37
CA VAL A 450 19.89 -15.48 7.10
C VAL A 450 20.17 -16.97 7.25
N VAL A 451 19.17 -17.73 7.72
CA VAL A 451 19.29 -19.19 7.88
C VAL A 451 19.60 -19.88 6.55
N THR A 452 18.86 -19.51 5.48
CA THR A 452 19.10 -20.02 4.13
C THR A 452 20.53 -19.73 3.67
N THR A 453 21.01 -18.50 3.87
CA THR A 453 22.38 -18.11 3.51
C THR A 453 23.43 -18.92 4.27
N LEU A 454 23.22 -19.17 5.56
CA LEU A 454 24.12 -20.00 6.39
C LEU A 454 24.14 -21.46 5.91
N ILE A 455 22.97 -22.04 5.60
CA ILE A 455 22.87 -23.41 5.05
C ILE A 455 23.61 -23.47 3.71
N LEU A 456 23.34 -22.55 2.80
CA LEU A 456 23.99 -22.50 1.49
C LEU A 456 25.52 -22.34 1.60
N ARG A 457 25.99 -21.54 2.59
CA ARG A 457 27.40 -21.36 2.87
C ARG A 457 28.07 -22.66 3.34
N LYS A 458 27.39 -23.42 4.21
CA LYS A 458 27.90 -24.70 4.73
C LYS A 458 27.91 -25.79 3.66
N THR A 459 26.95 -25.78 2.74
CA THR A 459 26.80 -26.82 1.69
C THR A 459 27.61 -26.53 0.43
N THR A 460 28.10 -25.29 0.25
CA THR A 460 28.87 -24.91 -0.95
C THR A 460 30.36 -25.19 -0.74
N ASN A 461 30.95 -26.05 -1.56
CA ASN A 461 32.39 -26.32 -1.55
C ASN A 461 33.14 -25.21 -2.33
N GLU A 462 33.81 -24.31 -1.61
CA GLU A 462 34.52 -23.16 -2.18
C GLU A 462 35.73 -23.56 -3.02
N GLU A 463 36.46 -24.64 -2.65
CA GLU A 463 37.59 -25.15 -3.38
C GLU A 463 37.19 -25.68 -4.78
N LYS A 464 36.12 -26.46 -4.82
CA LYS A 464 35.54 -26.96 -6.08
C LYS A 464 35.05 -25.81 -6.95
N LEU A 465 34.49 -24.78 -6.35
CA LEU A 465 34.01 -23.58 -7.08
C LEU A 465 35.18 -22.79 -7.67
N LEU A 466 36.28 -22.63 -6.92
CA LEU A 466 37.50 -21.98 -7.41
C LEU A 466 38.13 -22.76 -8.55
N ALA A 467 38.27 -24.09 -8.41
CA ALA A 467 38.79 -24.96 -9.47
C ALA A 467 37.98 -24.86 -10.79
N GLN A 468 36.65 -24.78 -10.68
CA GLN A 468 35.75 -24.56 -11.83
C GLN A 468 36.00 -23.20 -12.50
N LEU A 469 36.23 -22.14 -11.71
CA LEU A 469 36.52 -20.82 -12.24
C LEU A 469 37.90 -20.78 -12.93
N GLU A 470 38.89 -21.44 -12.39
CA GLU A 470 40.25 -21.55 -13.00
C GLU A 470 40.23 -22.33 -14.28
N ALA A 471 39.49 -23.47 -14.31
CA ALA A 471 39.29 -24.23 -15.55
C ALA A 471 38.60 -23.39 -16.64
N ARG A 472 37.64 -22.56 -16.26
CA ARG A 472 36.95 -21.67 -17.20
C ARG A 472 37.85 -20.56 -17.76
N LYS A 473 38.75 -20.02 -16.94
CA LYS A 473 39.75 -19.04 -17.40
C LYS A 473 40.65 -19.60 -18.48
N LYS A 474 40.98 -20.91 -18.45
CA LYS A 474 41.82 -21.61 -19.44
C LYS A 474 41.11 -21.87 -20.77
N ASP A 475 39.79 -21.76 -20.86
CA ASP A 475 38.99 -22.01 -22.06
C ASP A 475 38.31 -20.72 -22.58
N PRO A 476 38.94 -19.95 -23.48
CA PRO A 476 38.42 -18.67 -23.97
C PRO A 476 37.09 -18.80 -24.74
N LYS A 477 36.79 -19.97 -25.33
CA LYS A 477 35.53 -20.20 -26.09
C LYS A 477 34.29 -20.22 -25.21
N LYS A 478 34.42 -20.50 -23.89
CA LYS A 478 33.32 -20.48 -22.90
C LYS A 478 33.14 -19.11 -22.26
N ALA A 479 34.02 -18.16 -22.47
CA ALA A 479 33.96 -16.79 -22.00
C ALA A 479 33.08 -15.88 -22.89
N LYS A 480 31.98 -16.40 -23.48
CA LYS A 480 31.02 -15.54 -24.21
C LYS A 480 30.47 -14.46 -23.24
N LYS A 481 30.84 -13.21 -23.53
CA LYS A 481 30.29 -12.03 -22.83
C LYS A 481 28.78 -12.06 -22.96
N THR A 482 28.06 -12.06 -21.85
CA THR A 482 26.59 -11.88 -21.88
C THR A 482 26.29 -10.53 -22.53
N GLY A 483 25.23 -10.42 -23.35
CA GLY A 483 24.90 -9.19 -24.09
C GLY A 483 24.78 -7.93 -23.22
N PHE A 484 24.47 -8.07 -21.93
CA PHE A 484 24.46 -6.99 -20.98
C PHE A 484 25.88 -6.54 -20.55
N ALA A 485 26.80 -7.47 -20.30
CA ALA A 485 28.19 -7.12 -19.96
C ALA A 485 28.90 -6.44 -21.15
N ALA A 486 28.60 -6.86 -22.38
CA ALA A 486 29.10 -6.20 -23.59
C ALA A 486 28.55 -4.78 -23.77
N ARG A 487 27.26 -4.54 -23.45
CA ARG A 487 26.65 -3.20 -23.47
C ARG A 487 27.24 -2.28 -22.40
N LEU A 488 27.49 -2.79 -21.20
CA LEU A 488 28.09 -2.00 -20.12
C LEU A 488 29.54 -1.58 -20.47
N GLU A 489 30.32 -2.50 -21.04
CA GLU A 489 31.67 -2.21 -21.48
C GLU A 489 31.70 -1.21 -22.67
N ALA A 490 30.71 -1.28 -23.57
CA ALA A 490 30.55 -0.31 -24.64
C ALA A 490 30.20 1.09 -24.09
N MET A 491 29.30 1.17 -23.11
CA MET A 491 28.96 2.44 -22.42
C MET A 491 30.15 3.03 -21.67
N GLN A 492 30.94 2.20 -20.98
CA GLN A 492 32.15 2.65 -20.28
C GLN A 492 33.22 3.17 -21.28
N LYS A 493 33.45 2.48 -22.39
CA LYS A 493 34.34 2.96 -23.43
C LYS A 493 33.89 4.28 -24.05
N GLN A 494 32.60 4.45 -24.26
CA GLN A 494 32.01 5.69 -24.75
C GLN A 494 32.20 6.85 -23.77
N GLN A 495 32.03 6.59 -22.47
CA GLN A 495 32.25 7.58 -21.40
C GLN A 495 33.74 7.96 -21.28
N GLU A 496 34.66 6.99 -21.43
CA GLU A 496 36.10 7.22 -21.45
C GLU A 496 36.53 8.06 -22.65
N GLN A 497 35.95 7.83 -23.82
CA GLN A 497 36.20 8.63 -25.02
C GLN A 497 35.73 10.07 -24.84
N LEU A 498 34.53 10.28 -24.29
CA LEU A 498 33.96 11.60 -23.98
C LEU A 498 34.83 12.36 -22.95
N LEU A 499 35.38 11.65 -21.95
CA LEU A 499 36.28 12.27 -20.97
C LEU A 499 37.62 12.69 -21.58
N LYS A 500 38.20 11.86 -22.46
CA LYS A 500 39.42 12.19 -23.19
C LYS A 500 39.22 13.35 -24.15
N GLU A 501 38.08 13.40 -24.85
CA GLU A 501 37.75 14.52 -25.73
C GLU A 501 37.55 15.84 -24.96
N ARG A 502 37.03 15.78 -23.74
CA ARG A 502 36.89 16.95 -22.85
C ARG A 502 38.23 17.42 -22.28
N GLN A 503 39.18 16.50 -22.04
CA GLN A 503 40.53 16.84 -21.60
C GLN A 503 41.40 17.41 -22.73
N ASN A 504 41.20 16.99 -23.95
CA ASN A 504 41.92 17.52 -25.13
C ASN A 504 41.34 18.86 -25.65
N LYS A 505 40.18 19.28 -25.16
CA LYS A 505 39.56 20.59 -25.48
C LYS A 505 39.83 21.69 -24.43
N LYS A 506 40.58 21.35 -23.39
CA LYS A 506 41.17 22.29 -22.42
C LYS A 506 42.67 22.43 -22.67
#